data_e3998c96298b254375a023b05b3166ce
#
_entry.id   e3998c96298b254375a023b05b3166ce
#
_cell.length_a   1.000
_cell.length_b   1.000
_cell.length_c   1.000
_cell.angle_alpha   90.00
_cell.angle_beta   90.00
_cell.angle_gamma   90.00
#
_symmetry.space_group_name_H-M   'P 1'
#
loop_
_entity.id
_entity.type
_entity.pdbx_description
1 polymer ?
#
loop_
_entity_poly.entity_id
_entity_poly.type
_entity_poly.pdbx_seq_one_letter_code
_entity_poly.pdbx_strand_id
1 'polypeptide(L)'
;MKNQTIKLTIDGIDVEVERGRTILEAAQSAGVRIPSLCHDRRLIPFGACRLCVVEEKGKSDLLPSCFTPAKKGMEIITHSPKITESRKAQLQLILLNHPMTCPRCEKEGECDLQSLVYEYGINDTQYPWDLITFPVDHSPLLQRDANKCILCGRCVRICDEVQGVGELSFTRRGIQSVIDTDFHRPIQCEFCGQCLDTCPVGAITSNCFD
;
A
#
# COMPACT_ATOMS: atom_id res chain seq x y z
N MET A 1 20.56 -27.11 -0.07
CA MET A 1 21.09 -26.05 0.82
C MET A 1 20.17 -25.99 2.03
N LYS A 2 20.66 -26.17 3.26
CA LYS A 2 19.83 -26.10 4.48
C LYS A 2 19.36 -24.66 4.62
N ASN A 3 18.03 -24.42 4.54
CA ASN A 3 17.44 -23.10 4.85
C ASN A 3 17.87 -22.76 6.29
N GLN A 4 18.75 -21.77 6.43
CA GLN A 4 19.13 -21.26 7.75
C GLN A 4 17.98 -20.44 8.29
N THR A 5 17.37 -20.88 9.38
CA THR A 5 16.38 -20.09 10.11
C THR A 5 17.07 -19.11 11.06
N ILE A 6 16.41 -18.01 11.33
CA ILE A 6 16.80 -16.99 12.29
C ILE A 6 15.68 -16.81 13.31
N LYS A 7 16.06 -16.44 14.53
CA LYS A 7 15.13 -16.14 15.62
C LYS A 7 15.16 -14.65 15.94
N LEU A 8 14.01 -14.05 16.11
CA LEU A 8 13.80 -12.68 16.52
C LEU A 8 12.56 -12.61 17.43
N THR A 9 12.35 -11.47 18.07
CA THR A 9 11.17 -11.26 18.90
C THR A 9 10.32 -10.13 18.30
N ILE A 10 9.01 -10.32 18.21
CA ILE A 10 8.06 -9.32 17.73
C ILE A 10 6.97 -9.16 18.80
N ASP A 11 6.84 -7.98 19.39
CA ASP A 11 5.92 -7.66 20.49
C ASP A 11 5.99 -8.69 21.64
N GLY A 12 7.20 -9.18 21.96
CA GLY A 12 7.43 -10.18 22.99
C GLY A 12 7.19 -11.64 22.56
N ILE A 13 6.78 -11.88 21.32
CA ILE A 13 6.58 -13.22 20.75
C ILE A 13 7.86 -13.67 20.06
N ASP A 14 8.39 -14.84 20.42
CA ASP A 14 9.50 -15.45 19.71
C ASP A 14 9.08 -15.98 18.35
N VAL A 15 9.76 -15.53 17.31
CA VAL A 15 9.44 -15.86 15.92
C VAL A 15 10.66 -16.48 15.25
N GLU A 16 10.46 -17.59 14.55
CA GLU A 16 11.49 -18.25 13.75
C GLU A 16 11.09 -18.19 12.27
N VAL A 17 11.99 -17.62 11.45
CA VAL A 17 11.78 -17.46 10.00
C VAL A 17 13.02 -17.82 9.20
N GLU A 18 12.85 -18.11 7.93
CA GLU A 18 13.95 -18.31 6.99
C GLU A 18 14.78 -17.03 6.85
N ARG A 19 16.08 -17.20 6.75
CA ARG A 19 17.00 -16.09 6.48
C ARG A 19 16.66 -15.42 5.15
N GLY A 20 16.58 -14.09 5.15
CA GLY A 20 16.22 -13.28 3.98
C GLY A 20 14.77 -12.82 3.97
N ARG A 21 13.91 -13.35 4.85
CA ARG A 21 12.56 -12.83 5.04
C ARG A 21 12.59 -11.43 5.64
N THR A 22 11.60 -10.62 5.29
CA THR A 22 11.42 -9.28 5.85
C THR A 22 10.81 -9.34 7.26
N ILE A 23 10.91 -8.24 8.00
CA ILE A 23 10.23 -8.09 9.31
C ILE A 23 8.70 -8.25 9.14
N LEU A 24 8.13 -7.72 8.04
CA LEU A 24 6.70 -7.86 7.76
C LEU A 24 6.28 -9.31 7.57
N GLU A 25 7.04 -10.09 6.79
CA GLU A 25 6.79 -11.52 6.59
C GLU A 25 6.94 -12.30 7.89
N ALA A 26 7.93 -11.95 8.73
CA ALA A 26 8.09 -12.54 10.05
C ALA A 26 6.89 -12.25 10.97
N ALA A 27 6.40 -11.01 10.98
CA ALA A 27 5.22 -10.63 11.75
C ALA A 27 3.97 -11.38 11.27
N GLN A 28 3.78 -11.49 9.96
CA GLN A 28 2.65 -12.25 9.37
C GLN A 28 2.70 -13.73 9.77
N SER A 29 3.88 -14.36 9.78
CA SER A 29 4.02 -15.76 10.21
C SER A 29 3.70 -15.97 11.68
N ALA A 30 3.85 -14.94 12.50
CA ALA A 30 3.50 -14.94 13.93
C ALA A 30 2.06 -14.47 14.22
N GLY A 31 1.26 -14.19 13.18
CA GLY A 31 -0.10 -13.65 13.33
C GLY A 31 -0.16 -12.19 13.77
N VAL A 32 0.96 -11.47 13.75
CA VAL A 32 1.04 -10.05 14.10
C VAL A 32 0.74 -9.20 12.87
N ARG A 33 -0.33 -8.39 12.95
CA ARG A 33 -0.73 -7.50 11.87
C ARG A 33 0.08 -6.21 11.89
N ILE A 34 0.77 -5.93 10.79
CA ILE A 34 1.39 -4.62 10.52
C ILE A 34 0.68 -4.00 9.31
N PRO A 35 0.10 -2.78 9.43
CA PRO A 35 -0.67 -2.17 8.35
C PRO A 35 0.21 -1.80 7.15
N SER A 36 -0.33 -1.96 5.94
CA SER A 36 0.36 -1.59 4.70
C SER A 36 -0.66 -1.43 3.57
N LEU A 37 -0.48 -0.40 2.72
CA LEU A 37 -1.30 -0.16 1.52
C LEU A 37 -0.56 -0.46 0.20
N CYS A 38 0.78 -0.47 0.21
CA CYS A 38 1.58 -0.67 -1.01
C CYS A 38 2.22 -2.06 -1.11
N HIS A 39 2.13 -2.88 -0.06
CA HIS A 39 2.69 -4.22 -0.05
C HIS A 39 1.70 -5.22 -0.66
N ASP A 40 2.20 -6.08 -1.54
CA ASP A 40 1.53 -7.28 -2.02
C ASP A 40 2.59 -8.39 -2.06
N ARG A 41 2.27 -9.57 -1.52
CA ARG A 41 3.22 -10.70 -1.40
C ARG A 41 3.71 -11.24 -2.75
N ARG A 42 3.03 -10.93 -3.84
CA ARG A 42 3.41 -11.32 -5.22
C ARG A 42 4.45 -10.38 -5.83
N LEU A 43 4.70 -9.21 -5.18
CA LEU A 43 5.49 -8.12 -5.72
C LEU A 43 6.74 -7.87 -4.89
N ILE A 44 7.79 -7.39 -5.53
CA ILE A 44 8.99 -6.89 -4.85
C ILE A 44 8.59 -5.71 -3.94
N PRO A 45 9.05 -5.64 -2.68
CA PRO A 45 8.71 -4.54 -1.79
C PRO A 45 9.07 -3.16 -2.36
N PHE A 46 8.14 -2.22 -2.33
CA PHE A 46 8.28 -0.87 -2.91
C PHE A 46 8.46 0.23 -1.86
N GLY A 47 7.81 0.10 -0.69
CA GLY A 47 7.96 1.02 0.43
C GLY A 47 7.32 2.39 0.26
N ALA A 48 6.29 2.56 -0.59
CA ALA A 48 5.66 3.84 -0.88
C ALA A 48 4.83 4.40 0.29
N CYS A 49 3.94 3.61 0.88
CA CYS A 49 2.93 4.11 1.83
C CYS A 49 3.46 4.42 3.24
N ARG A 50 4.62 3.89 3.62
CA ARG A 50 5.26 4.07 4.93
C ARG A 50 4.41 3.71 6.17
N LEU A 51 3.31 3.00 6.01
CA LEU A 51 2.46 2.55 7.11
C LEU A 51 3.03 1.36 7.86
N CYS A 52 3.87 0.56 7.22
CA CYS A 52 4.48 -0.64 7.80
C CYS A 52 5.67 -0.35 8.75
N VAL A 53 5.80 0.87 9.25
CA VAL A 53 6.88 1.24 10.17
C VAL A 53 6.76 0.52 11.50
N VAL A 54 7.93 0.10 12.02
CA VAL A 54 8.12 -0.57 13.31
C VAL A 54 9.32 0.04 14.03
N GLU A 55 9.45 -0.21 15.32
CA GLU A 55 10.64 0.12 16.10
C GLU A 55 11.48 -1.14 16.34
N GLU A 56 12.80 -0.99 16.33
CA GLU A 56 13.73 -1.96 16.87
C GLU A 56 14.19 -1.46 18.23
N LYS A 57 14.02 -2.27 19.26
CA LYS A 57 14.40 -1.92 20.65
C LYS A 57 15.86 -1.49 20.72
N GLY A 58 16.10 -0.35 21.35
CA GLY A 58 17.43 0.25 21.46
C GLY A 58 17.85 1.09 20.25
N LYS A 59 17.00 1.26 19.25
CA LYS A 59 17.23 2.18 18.13
C LYS A 59 16.22 3.34 18.13
N SER A 60 16.66 4.49 17.62
CA SER A 60 15.83 5.70 17.54
C SER A 60 14.93 5.75 16.32
N ASP A 61 15.30 5.05 15.24
CA ASP A 61 14.66 5.21 13.93
C ASP A 61 13.55 4.20 13.70
N LEU A 62 12.50 4.64 13.00
CA LEU A 62 11.45 3.76 12.52
C LEU A 62 11.92 3.01 11.28
N LEU A 63 11.74 1.70 11.26
CA LEU A 63 12.12 0.83 10.16
C LEU A 63 10.89 0.45 9.34
N PRO A 64 10.93 0.54 8.02
CA PRO A 64 9.87 0.03 7.15
C PRO A 64 9.96 -1.51 7.07
N SER A 65 9.06 -2.20 7.75
CA SER A 65 9.11 -3.66 7.90
C SER A 65 8.99 -4.43 6.57
N CYS A 66 8.32 -3.86 5.55
CA CYS A 66 8.06 -4.57 4.29
C CYS A 66 9.31 -4.85 3.44
N PHE A 67 10.41 -4.11 3.62
CA PHE A 67 11.67 -4.36 2.90
C PHE A 67 12.90 -4.43 3.81
N THR A 68 12.73 -4.28 5.12
CA THR A 68 13.83 -4.47 6.08
C THR A 68 13.99 -5.97 6.35
N PRO A 69 15.14 -6.58 6.03
CA PRO A 69 15.39 -7.99 6.33
C PRO A 69 15.39 -8.25 7.83
N ALA A 70 14.68 -9.29 8.25
CA ALA A 70 14.75 -9.78 9.62
C ALA A 70 16.17 -10.30 9.92
N LYS A 71 16.70 -10.02 11.12
CA LYS A 71 18.01 -10.45 11.58
C LYS A 71 17.90 -11.18 12.92
N LYS A 72 18.82 -12.08 13.17
CA LYS A 72 18.90 -12.82 14.43
C LYS A 72 19.01 -11.86 15.63
N GLY A 73 18.15 -12.06 16.62
CA GLY A 73 18.18 -11.32 17.88
C GLY A 73 17.55 -9.92 17.81
N MET A 74 16.90 -9.54 16.70
CA MET A 74 16.09 -8.32 16.67
C MET A 74 14.93 -8.41 17.67
N GLU A 75 14.68 -7.31 18.39
CA GLU A 75 13.48 -7.11 19.19
C GLU A 75 12.63 -6.01 18.52
N ILE A 76 11.54 -6.42 17.89
CA ILE A 76 10.66 -5.54 17.11
C ILE A 76 9.43 -5.19 17.92
N ILE A 77 9.07 -3.91 17.90
CA ILE A 77 7.86 -3.35 18.49
C ILE A 77 6.99 -2.82 17.34
N THR A 78 5.74 -3.31 17.25
CA THR A 78 4.81 -2.92 16.18
C THR A 78 3.79 -1.87 16.60
N HIS A 79 3.68 -1.59 17.91
CA HIS A 79 2.76 -0.64 18.51
C HIS A 79 3.47 0.24 19.55
N SER A 80 3.54 1.53 19.28
CA SER A 80 3.99 2.55 20.24
C SER A 80 3.33 3.89 19.91
N PRO A 81 3.38 4.89 20.83
CA PRO A 81 2.91 6.24 20.52
C PRO A 81 3.58 6.83 19.29
N LYS A 82 4.89 6.63 19.13
CA LYS A 82 5.69 7.12 18.00
C LYS A 82 5.29 6.45 16.67
N ILE A 83 5.06 5.13 16.67
CA ILE A 83 4.57 4.41 15.50
C ILE A 83 3.18 4.90 15.12
N THR A 84 2.29 5.06 16.11
CA THR A 84 0.92 5.54 15.90
C THR A 84 0.89 6.94 15.31
N GLU A 85 1.69 7.86 15.83
CA GLU A 85 1.82 9.24 15.32
C GLU A 85 2.35 9.24 13.89
N SER A 86 3.40 8.46 13.60
CA SER A 86 3.94 8.31 12.25
C SER A 86 2.91 7.79 11.26
N ARG A 87 2.15 6.75 11.61
CA ARG A 87 1.09 6.19 10.76
C ARG A 87 -0.05 7.17 10.53
N LYS A 88 -0.48 7.90 11.57
CA LYS A 88 -1.49 8.96 11.43
C LYS A 88 -1.04 10.04 10.45
N ALA A 89 0.19 10.53 10.58
CA ALA A 89 0.75 11.51 9.67
C ALA A 89 0.78 11.01 8.22
N GLN A 90 1.19 9.77 7.99
CA GLN A 90 1.19 9.17 6.65
C GLN A 90 -0.23 9.02 6.07
N LEU A 91 -1.20 8.59 6.88
CA LEU A 91 -2.60 8.50 6.44
C LEU A 91 -3.16 9.89 6.10
N GLN A 92 -2.89 10.90 6.90
CA GLN A 92 -3.30 12.28 6.60
C GLN A 92 -2.69 12.79 5.29
N LEU A 93 -1.41 12.50 5.02
CA LEU A 93 -0.77 12.85 3.75
C LEU A 93 -1.41 12.12 2.55
N ILE A 94 -1.77 10.85 2.71
CA ILE A 94 -2.48 10.09 1.67
C ILE A 94 -3.86 10.70 1.39
N LEU A 95 -4.54 11.16 2.44
CA LEU A 95 -5.89 11.74 2.34
C LEU A 95 -5.89 13.15 1.73
N LEU A 96 -4.77 13.87 1.65
CA LEU A 96 -4.73 15.22 1.08
C LEU A 96 -5.32 15.30 -0.32
N ASN A 97 -5.13 14.29 -1.14
CA ASN A 97 -5.66 14.26 -2.51
C ASN A 97 -6.66 13.11 -2.74
N HIS A 98 -7.19 12.52 -1.67
CA HIS A 98 -8.17 11.45 -1.75
C HIS A 98 -9.56 11.98 -1.34
N PRO A 99 -10.60 11.85 -2.18
CA PRO A 99 -11.93 12.36 -1.84
C PRO A 99 -12.54 11.56 -0.69
N MET A 100 -12.98 12.27 0.37
CA MET A 100 -13.63 11.67 1.54
C MET A 100 -15.12 11.37 1.28
N THR A 101 -15.42 10.72 0.15
CA THR A 101 -16.78 10.38 -0.29
C THR A 101 -17.09 8.89 -0.11
N CYS A 102 -16.59 8.28 0.94
CA CYS A 102 -16.70 6.84 1.19
C CYS A 102 -18.12 6.27 1.03
N PRO A 103 -19.20 6.90 1.53
CA PRO A 103 -20.56 6.37 1.39
C PRO A 103 -21.09 6.30 -0.06
N ARG A 104 -20.35 6.87 -1.02
CA ARG A 104 -20.67 6.84 -2.46
C ARG A 104 -19.59 6.15 -3.28
N CYS A 105 -18.65 5.53 -2.63
CA CYS A 105 -17.53 4.85 -3.28
C CYS A 105 -17.89 3.38 -3.53
N GLU A 106 -17.62 2.89 -4.72
CA GLU A 106 -17.85 1.47 -5.08
C GLU A 106 -17.06 0.47 -4.21
N LYS A 107 -16.02 0.96 -3.52
CA LYS A 107 -15.18 0.16 -2.61
C LYS A 107 -15.59 0.33 -1.13
N GLU A 108 -16.76 0.91 -0.86
CA GLU A 108 -17.23 1.08 0.52
C GLU A 108 -17.29 -0.27 1.27
N GLY A 109 -16.76 -0.29 2.49
CA GLY A 109 -16.70 -1.49 3.34
C GLY A 109 -15.59 -2.47 3.00
N GLU A 110 -15.00 -2.39 1.80
CA GLU A 110 -13.89 -3.26 1.36
C GLU A 110 -12.60 -2.49 1.06
N CYS A 111 -12.52 -1.23 1.46
CA CYS A 111 -11.40 -0.35 1.19
C CYS A 111 -10.37 -0.43 2.32
N ASP A 112 -9.12 -0.84 1.99
CA ASP A 112 -8.03 -0.91 2.97
C ASP A 112 -7.72 0.47 3.59
N LEU A 113 -7.81 1.56 2.80
CA LEU A 113 -7.59 2.91 3.29
C LEU A 113 -8.69 3.33 4.27
N GLN A 114 -9.97 3.08 3.93
CA GLN A 114 -11.11 3.37 4.81
C GLN A 114 -10.96 2.67 6.16
N SER A 115 -10.62 1.38 6.15
CA SER A 115 -10.41 0.59 7.36
C SER A 115 -9.32 1.20 8.26
N LEU A 116 -8.20 1.64 7.67
CA LEU A 116 -7.12 2.28 8.42
C LEU A 116 -7.49 3.66 8.93
N VAL A 117 -8.22 4.45 8.15
CA VAL A 117 -8.72 5.77 8.56
C VAL A 117 -9.59 5.64 9.82
N TYR A 118 -10.49 4.66 9.85
CA TYR A 118 -11.32 4.37 11.03
C TYR A 118 -10.48 3.84 12.20
N GLU A 119 -9.58 2.89 11.96
CA GLU A 119 -8.69 2.32 12.98
C GLU A 119 -7.86 3.39 13.70
N TYR A 120 -7.35 4.37 12.95
CA TYR A 120 -6.52 5.45 13.49
C TYR A 120 -7.31 6.70 13.92
N GLY A 121 -8.64 6.68 13.79
CA GLY A 121 -9.52 7.77 14.23
C GLY A 121 -9.28 9.09 13.48
N ILE A 122 -9.05 9.03 12.17
CA ILE A 122 -8.81 10.21 11.33
C ILE A 122 -10.15 10.66 10.73
N ASN A 123 -10.63 11.82 11.16
CA ASN A 123 -11.91 12.37 10.70
C ASN A 123 -11.73 13.47 9.65
N ASP A 124 -10.55 14.09 9.58
CA ASP A 124 -10.24 15.17 8.66
C ASP A 124 -8.72 15.25 8.43
N THR A 125 -8.31 15.94 7.36
CA THR A 125 -6.91 16.26 7.13
C THR A 125 -6.54 17.55 7.86
N GLN A 126 -5.42 17.53 8.60
CA GLN A 126 -4.95 18.72 9.33
C GLN A 126 -4.30 19.77 8.43
N TYR A 127 -4.12 19.46 7.14
CA TYR A 127 -3.42 20.31 6.21
C TYR A 127 -4.40 20.91 5.21
N PRO A 128 -4.44 22.25 5.06
CA PRO A 128 -5.22 22.89 4.01
C PRO A 128 -4.63 22.53 2.65
N TRP A 129 -5.45 21.97 1.76
CA TRP A 129 -5.01 21.55 0.44
C TRP A 129 -6.16 21.64 -0.57
N ASP A 130 -5.90 22.21 -1.74
CA ASP A 130 -6.83 22.20 -2.84
C ASP A 130 -6.70 20.88 -3.62
N LEU A 131 -7.78 20.14 -3.74
CA LEU A 131 -7.79 18.87 -4.47
C LEU A 131 -7.42 19.09 -5.94
N ILE A 132 -6.46 18.33 -6.41
CA ILE A 132 -6.17 18.23 -7.84
C ILE A 132 -7.14 17.22 -8.43
N THR A 133 -7.88 17.63 -9.44
CA THR A 133 -8.86 16.77 -10.11
C THR A 133 -8.37 16.32 -11.47
N PHE A 134 -8.61 15.05 -11.77
CA PHE A 134 -8.30 14.41 -13.04
C PHE A 134 -9.58 13.86 -13.68
N PRO A 135 -9.65 13.80 -15.01
CA PRO A 135 -10.74 13.11 -15.68
C PRO A 135 -10.72 11.62 -15.32
N VAL A 136 -11.89 11.03 -15.16
CA VAL A 136 -12.03 9.59 -15.01
C VAL A 136 -11.84 8.93 -16.37
N ASP A 137 -11.03 7.91 -16.44
CA ASP A 137 -10.81 7.14 -17.65
C ASP A 137 -11.72 5.90 -17.68
N HIS A 138 -12.53 5.79 -18.73
CA HIS A 138 -13.45 4.70 -18.99
C HIS A 138 -12.92 3.86 -20.14
N SER A 139 -12.21 2.79 -19.85
CA SER A 139 -11.90 1.76 -20.83
C SER A 139 -13.05 0.75 -20.93
N PRO A 140 -13.07 -0.14 -21.95
CA PRO A 140 -14.23 -1.02 -22.17
C PRO A 140 -14.65 -1.88 -20.97
N LEU A 141 -13.69 -2.34 -20.17
CA LEU A 141 -13.95 -3.25 -19.04
C LEU A 141 -13.52 -2.68 -17.68
N LEU A 142 -12.73 -1.61 -17.67
CA LEU A 142 -12.17 -1.02 -16.47
C LEU A 142 -12.43 0.49 -16.42
N GLN A 143 -12.81 0.98 -15.28
CA GLN A 143 -12.78 2.39 -14.95
C GLN A 143 -11.57 2.70 -14.09
N ARG A 144 -10.84 3.76 -14.43
CA ARG A 144 -9.71 4.26 -13.64
C ARG A 144 -9.99 5.68 -13.17
N ASP A 145 -10.15 5.85 -11.88
CA ASP A 145 -10.37 7.15 -11.23
C ASP A 145 -9.08 7.58 -10.51
N ALA A 146 -8.30 8.42 -11.16
CA ALA A 146 -7.05 8.93 -10.61
C ALA A 146 -7.25 9.79 -9.34
N ASN A 147 -8.47 10.34 -9.13
CA ASN A 147 -8.79 11.12 -7.94
C ASN A 147 -8.81 10.25 -6.68
N LYS A 148 -9.16 8.97 -6.81
CA LYS A 148 -9.15 7.99 -5.72
C LYS A 148 -7.80 7.29 -5.55
N CYS A 149 -6.85 7.52 -6.46
CA CYS A 149 -5.55 6.83 -6.46
C CYS A 149 -4.63 7.35 -5.37
N ILE A 150 -4.10 6.45 -4.56
CA ILE A 150 -3.12 6.74 -3.49
C ILE A 150 -1.66 6.52 -3.91
N LEU A 151 -1.39 6.34 -5.19
CA LEU A 151 -0.06 6.14 -5.76
C LEU A 151 0.74 4.99 -5.10
N CYS A 152 0.07 3.95 -4.65
CA CYS A 152 0.72 2.80 -4.01
C CYS A 152 1.56 1.94 -4.97
N GLY A 153 1.34 2.07 -6.28
CA GLY A 153 2.07 1.38 -7.35
C GLY A 153 1.79 -0.12 -7.49
N ARG A 154 0.81 -0.68 -6.76
CA ARG A 154 0.50 -2.13 -6.86
C ARG A 154 0.05 -2.50 -8.26
N CYS A 155 -0.85 -1.73 -8.87
CA CYS A 155 -1.37 -1.98 -10.22
C CYS A 155 -0.29 -1.90 -11.30
N VAL A 156 0.64 -0.95 -11.22
CA VAL A 156 1.78 -0.83 -12.14
C VAL A 156 2.63 -2.08 -12.06
N ARG A 157 3.04 -2.43 -10.85
CA ARG A 157 3.98 -3.53 -10.62
C ARG A 157 3.36 -4.90 -10.84
N ILE A 158 2.07 -5.12 -10.55
CA ILE A 158 1.42 -6.40 -10.84
C ILE A 158 1.29 -6.60 -12.35
N CYS A 159 1.06 -5.51 -13.11
CA CYS A 159 0.99 -5.54 -14.56
C CYS A 159 2.35 -5.87 -15.19
N ASP A 160 3.44 -5.35 -14.63
CA ASP A 160 4.79 -5.57 -15.12
C ASP A 160 5.42 -6.86 -14.55
N GLU A 161 5.53 -7.00 -13.21
CA GLU A 161 6.28 -8.08 -12.56
C GLU A 161 5.58 -9.45 -12.65
N VAL A 162 4.25 -9.49 -12.67
CA VAL A 162 3.47 -10.73 -12.63
C VAL A 162 2.84 -11.05 -13.98
N GLN A 163 2.21 -10.07 -14.62
CA GLN A 163 1.54 -10.26 -15.90
C GLN A 163 2.49 -10.09 -17.10
N GLY A 164 3.57 -9.31 -16.95
CA GLY A 164 4.55 -9.07 -18.00
C GLY A 164 4.07 -8.15 -19.13
N VAL A 165 2.96 -7.44 -18.96
CA VAL A 165 2.39 -6.53 -19.99
C VAL A 165 2.93 -5.10 -19.84
N GLY A 166 3.05 -4.58 -18.61
CA GLY A 166 3.62 -3.26 -18.36
C GLY A 166 2.81 -2.08 -18.89
N GLU A 167 1.49 -2.22 -19.04
CA GLU A 167 0.62 -1.20 -19.67
C GLU A 167 0.42 0.04 -18.80
N LEU A 168 0.54 -0.10 -17.47
CA LEU A 168 0.37 0.99 -16.52
C LEU A 168 1.71 1.50 -16.02
N SER A 169 1.86 2.82 -15.97
CA SER A 169 3.08 3.48 -15.48
C SER A 169 2.78 4.68 -14.58
N PHE A 170 3.79 5.11 -13.80
CA PHE A 170 3.75 6.40 -13.14
C PHE A 170 4.05 7.49 -14.16
N THR A 171 3.08 8.36 -14.39
CA THR A 171 3.22 9.50 -15.31
C THR A 171 3.21 10.81 -14.54
N ARG A 172 3.68 11.89 -15.19
CA ARG A 172 3.85 13.22 -14.58
C ARG A 172 4.83 13.20 -13.39
N ARG A 173 4.87 14.27 -12.60
CA ARG A 173 5.81 14.42 -11.48
C ARG A 173 5.22 15.21 -10.33
N GLY A 174 5.76 14.98 -9.12
CA GLY A 174 5.35 15.67 -7.90
C GLY A 174 3.88 15.46 -7.59
N ILE A 175 3.19 16.51 -7.21
CA ILE A 175 1.77 16.49 -6.82
C ILE A 175 0.81 16.12 -7.97
N GLN A 176 1.28 16.23 -9.22
CA GLN A 176 0.52 15.86 -10.40
C GLN A 176 0.73 14.41 -10.83
N SER A 177 1.53 13.62 -10.11
CA SER A 177 1.75 12.22 -10.44
C SER A 177 0.45 11.45 -10.49
N VAL A 178 0.28 10.64 -11.54
CA VAL A 178 -0.86 9.72 -11.71
C VAL A 178 -0.38 8.39 -12.24
N ILE A 179 -1.21 7.36 -12.08
CA ILE A 179 -1.03 6.09 -12.78
C ILE A 179 -1.81 6.16 -14.08
N ASP A 180 -1.13 5.98 -15.19
CA ASP A 180 -1.71 6.09 -16.51
C ASP A 180 -0.99 5.18 -17.53
N THR A 181 -1.50 5.14 -18.75
CA THR A 181 -0.79 4.56 -19.90
C THR A 181 0.25 5.55 -20.44
N ASP A 182 1.24 5.05 -21.15
CA ASP A 182 2.24 5.90 -21.79
C ASP A 182 1.59 6.85 -22.80
N PHE A 183 1.94 8.13 -22.72
CA PHE A 183 1.41 9.20 -23.57
C PHE A 183 -0.11 9.37 -23.54
N HIS A 184 -0.78 8.94 -22.44
CA HIS A 184 -2.25 9.01 -22.28
C HIS A 184 -3.04 8.31 -23.41
N ARG A 185 -2.46 7.29 -24.04
CA ARG A 185 -3.15 6.50 -25.06
C ARG A 185 -4.24 5.62 -24.44
N PRO A 186 -5.23 5.18 -25.21
CA PRO A 186 -6.19 4.19 -24.73
C PRO A 186 -5.47 2.91 -24.25
N ILE A 187 -5.97 2.34 -23.16
CA ILE A 187 -5.36 1.14 -22.57
C ILE A 187 -5.39 -0.03 -23.56
N GLN A 188 -4.25 -0.68 -23.77
CA GLN A 188 -4.08 -1.85 -24.61
C GLN A 188 -3.56 -3.01 -23.77
N CYS A 189 -4.44 -3.73 -23.11
CA CYS A 189 -4.06 -4.78 -22.18
C CYS A 189 -4.90 -6.06 -22.38
N GLU A 190 -4.50 -7.14 -21.72
CA GLU A 190 -5.16 -8.44 -21.76
C GLU A 190 -6.42 -8.51 -20.89
N PHE A 191 -6.82 -7.44 -20.22
CA PHE A 191 -7.95 -7.38 -19.30
C PHE A 191 -7.98 -8.50 -18.25
N CYS A 192 -6.81 -8.88 -17.73
CA CYS A 192 -6.66 -9.97 -16.76
C CYS A 192 -7.23 -9.66 -15.37
N GLY A 193 -7.61 -8.40 -15.08
CA GLY A 193 -8.22 -7.96 -13.81
C GLY A 193 -7.27 -7.83 -12.62
N GLN A 194 -5.99 -8.22 -12.72
CA GLN A 194 -5.08 -8.22 -11.58
C GLN A 194 -4.84 -6.83 -10.97
N CYS A 195 -4.86 -5.77 -11.78
CA CYS A 195 -4.74 -4.40 -11.31
C CYS A 195 -5.96 -3.96 -10.48
N LEU A 196 -7.15 -4.43 -10.84
CA LEU A 196 -8.40 -4.23 -10.10
C LEU A 196 -8.35 -4.99 -8.78
N ASP A 197 -8.03 -6.28 -8.79
CA ASP A 197 -7.95 -7.14 -7.61
C ASP A 197 -6.94 -6.61 -6.58
N THR A 198 -5.78 -6.15 -7.04
CA THR A 198 -4.73 -5.65 -6.12
C THR A 198 -4.95 -4.23 -5.63
N CYS A 199 -5.88 -3.44 -6.22
CA CYS A 199 -6.08 -2.05 -5.82
C CYS A 199 -6.65 -1.95 -4.38
N PRO A 200 -5.94 -1.31 -3.42
CA PRO A 200 -6.38 -1.24 -2.04
C PRO A 200 -7.49 -0.21 -1.79
N VAL A 201 -7.87 0.53 -2.84
CA VAL A 201 -8.89 1.58 -2.82
C VAL A 201 -9.78 1.48 -4.07
N GLY A 202 -10.81 2.31 -4.19
CA GLY A 202 -11.71 2.32 -5.36
C GLY A 202 -11.17 3.12 -6.56
N ALA A 203 -9.86 3.09 -6.83
CA ALA A 203 -9.27 3.81 -7.95
C ALA A 203 -9.33 3.03 -9.28
N ILE A 204 -9.46 1.72 -9.22
CA ILE A 204 -9.68 0.85 -10.38
C ILE A 204 -10.90 -0.01 -10.08
N THR A 205 -11.91 0.06 -10.92
CA THR A 205 -13.17 -0.65 -10.79
C THR A 205 -13.56 -1.30 -12.13
N SER A 206 -14.55 -2.19 -12.10
CA SER A 206 -15.04 -2.87 -13.29
C SER A 206 -16.25 -2.12 -13.87
N ASN A 207 -16.34 -2.00 -15.18
CA ASN A 207 -17.53 -1.51 -15.88
C ASN A 207 -18.54 -2.64 -16.19
N CYS A 208 -18.31 -3.87 -15.72
CA CYS A 208 -19.11 -5.03 -16.10
C CYS A 208 -20.43 -5.18 -15.32
N PHE A 209 -20.75 -4.27 -14.41
CA PHE A 209 -21.89 -4.37 -13.49
C PHE A 209 -22.82 -3.14 -13.50
N ASP A 210 -22.73 -2.30 -14.53
CA ASP A 210 -23.70 -1.20 -14.77
C ASP A 210 -24.80 -1.62 -15.74
#